data_3e1da0ca5db9118a365180201b68943d
#
_entry.id   3e1da0ca5db9118a365180201b68943d
#
_cell.length_a   1.000
_cell.length_b   1.000
_cell.length_c   1.000
_cell.angle_alpha   90.00
_cell.angle_beta   90.00
_cell.angle_gamma   90.00
#
_symmetry.space_group_name_H-M   'P 1'
#
loop_
_entity.id
_entity.type
_entity.pdbx_description
1 polymer ?
#
loop_
_entity_poly.entity_id
_entity_poly.type
_entity_poly.pdbx_seq_one_letter_code
_entity_poly.pdbx_strand_id
1 'polypeptide(L)'
;MIEQNNQNNQLSKELKSVFSELEIFKHLRKARITKKFGFTASYLFQLIFCLIFHHKSWYTLLKSKKGDSYPAKDAVYRFMNHSKFAWRRFLTFLSAHAVQKVDGLTDEKRPKALIIDDSMFDRNRSKKVELLARCMDHSSLKKRFYKGFRMLTLGWSDGFTFMPLDFTLLSSKNAQINGISENIDKRSSGYKRRIEALESAPSIIPSMVKRALDAGISANYVLMDTWFTQQPLIKSIVDIGLDVIGMVKATNQRYLVNNQKLSLKELYRVATPVSKQKGILRSIHTTMANGIPVKVVFVQNRNKKSEWLAILSTDCTLSEQEIVRIYGMRWDIEVFFKTTKSLLKLQKEFQGMSYDLLVSHTTMVFSRYIVLSWQNRCNTDQRTIGGLFYELCDEVNDLDWAVALQQLIELLEDTLTKSNKMIQKLIKSQLQQWIDGLPNHIKAYLSISVCEV
;
A
#
# COMPACT_ATOMS: atom_id res chain seq x y z
N MET A 1 24.38 17.25 23.29
CA MET A 1 23.49 16.23 23.85
C MET A 1 22.00 16.58 23.70
N ILE A 2 21.59 17.83 23.80
CA ILE A 2 20.17 18.28 23.65
C ILE A 2 19.64 18.07 22.22
N GLU A 3 20.47 18.25 21.18
CA GLU A 3 20.05 18.06 19.77
C GLU A 3 19.76 16.60 19.39
N GLN A 4 20.37 15.62 20.04
CA GLN A 4 20.11 14.19 19.75
C GLN A 4 18.80 13.68 20.35
N ASN A 5 18.36 14.21 21.50
CA ASN A 5 17.09 13.82 22.11
C ASN A 5 15.85 14.33 21.35
N ASN A 6 15.93 15.49 20.69
CA ASN A 6 14.84 16.01 19.86
C ASN A 6 14.61 15.18 18.56
N GLN A 7 15.60 14.42 18.10
CA GLN A 7 15.44 13.59 16.89
C GLN A 7 14.60 12.32 17.12
N ASN A 8 14.43 11.86 18.36
CA ASN A 8 13.70 10.63 18.67
C ASN A 8 12.21 10.82 19.00
N ASN A 9 11.72 12.04 19.21
CA ASN A 9 10.37 12.31 19.74
C ASN A 9 9.31 12.67 18.68
N GLN A 10 9.48 12.30 17.42
CA GLN A 10 8.52 12.66 16.36
C GLN A 10 7.40 11.64 16.13
N LEU A 11 7.42 10.49 16.79
CA LEU A 11 6.37 9.49 16.71
C LEU A 11 5.56 9.49 18.00
N SER A 12 4.23 9.41 17.85
CA SER A 12 3.34 9.09 18.96
C SER A 12 3.68 7.70 19.53
N LYS A 13 3.21 7.41 20.73
CA LYS A 13 3.46 6.11 21.38
C LYS A 13 3.00 4.94 20.53
N GLU A 14 1.80 5.03 19.95
CA GLU A 14 1.24 3.99 19.09
C GLU A 14 2.07 3.80 17.83
N LEU A 15 2.45 4.88 17.15
CA LEU A 15 3.32 4.78 15.99
C LEU A 15 4.71 4.19 16.34
N LYS A 16 5.28 4.51 17.50
CA LYS A 16 6.54 3.89 17.96
C LYS A 16 6.39 2.38 18.13
N SER A 17 5.30 1.94 18.76
CA SER A 17 5.01 0.50 18.92
C SER A 17 4.92 -0.19 17.58
N VAL A 18 4.09 0.30 16.67
CA VAL A 18 3.89 -0.30 15.34
C VAL A 18 5.17 -0.27 14.49
N PHE A 19 5.96 0.81 14.57
CA PHE A 19 7.26 0.88 13.87
C PHE A 19 8.25 -0.18 14.40
N SER A 20 8.22 -0.45 15.70
CA SER A 20 9.02 -1.51 16.32
C SER A 20 8.50 -2.90 15.91
N GLU A 21 7.21 -3.13 16.01
CA GLU A 21 6.55 -4.40 15.65
C GLU A 21 6.77 -4.80 14.19
N LEU A 22 6.70 -3.84 13.27
CA LEU A 22 6.94 -4.03 11.85
C LEU A 22 8.42 -3.86 11.47
N GLU A 23 9.33 -3.71 12.44
CA GLU A 23 10.78 -3.58 12.24
C GLU A 23 11.18 -2.57 11.13
N ILE A 24 10.43 -1.46 10.97
CA ILE A 24 10.55 -0.53 9.83
C ILE A 24 11.99 -0.08 9.62
N PHE A 25 12.71 0.33 10.69
CA PHE A 25 14.09 0.81 10.57
C PHE A 25 15.08 -0.30 10.24
N LYS A 26 14.81 -1.54 10.65
CA LYS A 26 15.61 -2.71 10.26
C LYS A 26 15.47 -2.96 8.76
N HIS A 27 14.25 -2.86 8.22
CA HIS A 27 13.99 -3.00 6.79
C HIS A 27 14.61 -1.88 5.95
N LEU A 28 14.62 -0.62 6.43
CA LEU A 28 15.35 0.48 5.77
C LEU A 28 16.84 0.14 5.65
N ARG A 29 17.49 -0.31 6.73
CA ARG A 29 18.91 -0.71 6.71
C ARG A 29 19.17 -1.89 5.78
N LYS A 30 18.33 -2.96 5.84
CA LYS A 30 18.41 -4.11 4.92
C LYS A 30 18.28 -3.70 3.45
N ALA A 31 17.48 -2.68 3.16
CA ALA A 31 17.31 -2.12 1.82
C ALA A 31 18.42 -1.13 1.42
N ARG A 32 19.45 -0.95 2.26
CA ARG A 32 20.54 0.02 2.05
C ARG A 32 20.05 1.47 1.92
N ILE A 33 18.95 1.81 2.58
CA ILE A 33 18.47 3.18 2.71
C ILE A 33 19.12 3.75 3.98
N THR A 34 20.35 4.20 3.83
CA THR A 34 21.19 4.70 4.92
C THR A 34 21.90 5.99 4.53
N LYS A 35 22.24 6.81 5.50
CA LYS A 35 23.02 8.04 5.31
C LYS A 35 24.21 8.06 6.26
N LYS A 36 25.36 8.47 5.75
CA LYS A 36 26.62 8.59 6.54
C LYS A 36 26.76 9.95 7.23
N PHE A 37 26.16 11.00 6.68
CA PHE A 37 26.32 12.38 7.16
C PHE A 37 24.98 13.09 7.28
N GLY A 38 24.90 14.05 8.22
CA GLY A 38 23.71 14.83 8.52
C GLY A 38 22.60 14.01 9.16
N PHE A 39 21.35 14.39 8.94
CA PHE A 39 20.19 13.68 9.49
C PHE A 39 20.17 12.21 9.06
N THR A 40 19.88 11.31 10.01
CA THR A 40 19.81 9.87 9.74
C THR A 40 18.67 9.54 8.76
N ALA A 41 18.79 8.43 8.06
CA ALA A 41 17.71 7.95 7.16
C ALA A 41 16.44 7.61 7.93
N SER A 42 16.56 7.06 9.14
CA SER A 42 15.42 6.76 10.02
C SER A 42 14.66 8.02 10.41
N TYR A 43 15.37 9.07 10.83
CA TYR A 43 14.78 10.36 11.17
C TYR A 43 14.03 10.99 10.00
N LEU A 44 14.68 11.06 8.82
CA LEU A 44 14.03 11.60 7.62
C LEU A 44 12.83 10.77 7.18
N PHE A 45 12.89 9.45 7.33
CA PHE A 45 11.75 8.59 7.05
C PHE A 45 10.59 8.86 8.00
N GLN A 46 10.83 8.93 9.32
CA GLN A 46 9.82 9.29 10.32
C GLN A 46 9.16 10.62 10.02
N LEU A 47 9.97 11.64 9.78
CA LEU A 47 9.50 12.98 9.46
C LEU A 47 8.55 12.98 8.25
N ILE A 48 8.96 12.34 7.16
CA ILE A 48 8.14 12.25 5.95
C ILE A 48 6.89 11.40 6.20
N PHE A 49 7.03 10.30 6.96
CA PHE A 49 5.90 9.44 7.31
C PHE A 49 4.84 10.20 8.09
N CYS A 50 5.21 11.00 9.08
CA CYS A 50 4.29 11.76 9.92
C CYS A 50 3.69 12.99 9.22
N LEU A 51 4.25 13.44 8.10
CA LEU A 51 3.84 14.66 7.41
C LEU A 51 2.33 14.68 7.07
N ILE A 52 1.76 13.55 6.69
CA ILE A 52 0.34 13.42 6.34
C ILE A 52 -0.58 13.73 7.54
N PHE A 53 -0.19 13.30 8.73
CA PHE A 53 -0.98 13.47 9.95
C PHE A 53 -1.00 14.93 10.43
N HIS A 54 -0.04 15.76 10.01
CA HIS A 54 -0.08 17.21 10.21
C HIS A 54 -0.99 17.95 9.22
N HIS A 55 -1.63 17.26 8.29
CA HIS A 55 -2.42 17.84 7.19
C HIS A 55 -1.69 18.87 6.34
N LYS A 56 -0.35 18.87 6.33
CA LYS A 56 0.50 19.82 5.62
C LYS A 56 1.32 19.11 4.52
N SER A 57 1.58 19.81 3.45
CA SER A 57 2.66 19.43 2.52
C SER A 57 4.02 19.82 3.11
N TRP A 58 5.12 19.23 2.62
CA TRP A 58 6.45 19.62 3.07
C TRP A 58 6.69 21.13 2.93
N TYR A 59 6.25 21.72 1.82
CA TYR A 59 6.35 23.18 1.61
C TYR A 59 5.57 23.97 2.65
N THR A 60 4.32 23.60 2.92
CA THR A 60 3.47 24.31 3.89
C THR A 60 3.97 24.13 5.33
N LEU A 61 4.56 22.99 5.66
CA LEU A 61 5.18 22.76 6.97
C LEU A 61 6.36 23.70 7.19
N LEU A 62 7.25 23.82 6.23
CA LEU A 62 8.42 24.73 6.32
C LEU A 62 8.03 26.21 6.38
N LYS A 63 6.86 26.60 5.88
CA LYS A 63 6.32 27.95 5.95
C LYS A 63 5.54 28.22 7.24
N SER A 64 5.28 27.20 8.07
CA SER A 64 4.59 27.37 9.34
C SER A 64 5.56 27.80 10.45
N LYS A 65 5.01 28.27 11.59
CA LYS A 65 5.80 28.65 12.78
C LYS A 65 6.72 27.55 13.32
N LYS A 66 6.44 26.28 12.98
CA LYS A 66 7.28 25.12 13.34
C LYS A 66 8.40 24.85 12.32
N GLY A 67 8.49 25.64 11.24
CA GLY A 67 9.43 25.37 10.12
C GLY A 67 10.89 25.31 10.53
N ASP A 68 11.29 26.14 11.49
CA ASP A 68 12.68 26.24 11.96
C ASP A 68 13.14 25.01 12.76
N SER A 69 12.21 24.23 13.28
CA SER A 69 12.49 22.98 14.01
C SER A 69 12.76 21.78 13.11
N TYR A 70 12.59 21.92 11.78
CA TYR A 70 12.73 20.84 10.82
C TYR A 70 13.99 20.98 9.95
N PRO A 71 14.45 19.88 9.32
CA PRO A 71 15.55 19.93 8.37
C PRO A 71 15.28 20.92 7.22
N ALA A 72 16.30 21.54 6.71
CA ALA A 72 16.16 22.40 5.53
C ALA A 72 15.54 21.61 4.34
N LYS A 73 14.82 22.32 3.48
CA LYS A 73 14.10 21.77 2.32
C LYS A 73 14.93 20.73 1.56
N ASP A 74 16.17 21.03 1.28
CA ASP A 74 17.06 20.21 0.46
C ASP A 74 17.43 18.87 1.11
N ALA A 75 17.46 18.79 2.44
CA ALA A 75 17.81 17.55 3.14
C ALA A 75 16.78 16.43 2.83
N VAL A 76 15.49 16.78 2.86
CA VAL A 76 14.39 15.85 2.55
C VAL A 76 14.35 15.52 1.06
N TYR A 77 14.44 16.53 0.19
CA TYR A 77 14.43 16.29 -1.26
C TYR A 77 15.63 15.45 -1.73
N ARG A 78 16.85 15.67 -1.20
CA ARG A 78 18.01 14.83 -1.51
C ARG A 78 17.83 13.39 -1.03
N PHE A 79 17.22 13.19 0.12
CA PHE A 79 16.90 11.85 0.61
C PHE A 79 15.91 11.12 -0.33
N MET A 80 14.83 11.78 -0.75
CA MET A 80 13.82 11.19 -1.62
C MET A 80 14.29 11.00 -3.07
N ASN A 81 15.16 11.87 -3.57
CA ASN A 81 15.70 11.82 -4.94
C ASN A 81 16.90 10.88 -5.10
N HIS A 82 17.27 10.12 -4.08
CA HIS A 82 18.50 9.34 -4.10
C HIS A 82 18.34 8.06 -4.94
N SER A 83 18.92 8.03 -6.14
CA SER A 83 18.77 6.95 -7.13
C SER A 83 19.30 5.58 -6.70
N LYS A 84 20.24 5.53 -5.72
CA LYS A 84 20.80 4.29 -5.19
C LYS A 84 19.93 3.62 -4.11
N PHE A 85 18.93 4.33 -3.56
CA PHE A 85 18.05 3.75 -2.53
C PHE A 85 17.11 2.72 -3.13
N ALA A 86 17.10 1.53 -2.55
CA ALA A 86 16.30 0.41 -3.03
C ALA A 86 14.90 0.42 -2.42
N TRP A 87 14.09 1.45 -2.73
CA TRP A 87 12.74 1.62 -2.19
C TRP A 87 11.81 0.43 -2.41
N ARG A 88 11.90 -0.25 -3.57
CA ARG A 88 11.16 -1.49 -3.82
C ARG A 88 11.54 -2.56 -2.79
N ARG A 89 12.85 -2.77 -2.60
CA ARG A 89 13.34 -3.79 -1.66
C ARG A 89 12.88 -3.50 -0.22
N PHE A 90 12.86 -2.23 0.16
CA PHE A 90 12.30 -1.82 1.44
C PHE A 90 10.82 -2.17 1.54
N LEU A 91 10.01 -1.80 0.53
CA LEU A 91 8.58 -2.12 0.52
C LEU A 91 8.35 -3.62 0.58
N THR A 92 9.07 -4.41 -0.22
CA THR A 92 8.98 -5.87 -0.22
C THR A 92 9.27 -6.47 1.16
N PHE A 93 10.32 -6.01 1.86
CA PHE A 93 10.64 -6.51 3.21
C PHE A 93 9.57 -6.12 4.22
N LEU A 94 9.11 -4.88 4.20
CA LEU A 94 8.07 -4.39 5.10
C LEU A 94 6.77 -5.17 4.87
N SER A 95 6.36 -5.30 3.61
CA SER A 95 5.12 -6.01 3.24
C SER A 95 5.19 -7.50 3.61
N ALA A 96 6.31 -8.17 3.32
CA ALA A 96 6.47 -9.58 3.66
C ALA A 96 6.38 -9.80 5.18
N HIS A 97 7.02 -8.94 5.97
CA HIS A 97 6.92 -9.01 7.42
C HIS A 97 5.48 -8.77 7.92
N ALA A 98 4.80 -7.75 7.38
CA ALA A 98 3.41 -7.47 7.74
C ALA A 98 2.47 -8.63 7.34
N VAL A 99 2.64 -9.20 6.14
CA VAL A 99 1.87 -10.37 5.68
C VAL A 99 2.12 -11.58 6.59
N GLN A 100 3.37 -11.88 6.96
CA GLN A 100 3.66 -12.98 7.89
C GLN A 100 2.98 -12.81 9.24
N LYS A 101 2.92 -11.58 9.77
CA LYS A 101 2.20 -11.29 11.02
C LYS A 101 0.69 -11.47 10.86
N VAL A 102 0.10 -10.98 9.77
CA VAL A 102 -1.33 -11.15 9.47
C VAL A 102 -1.65 -12.63 9.25
N ASP A 103 -0.79 -13.36 8.58
CA ASP A 103 -0.94 -14.78 8.29
C ASP A 103 -0.99 -15.61 9.57
N GLY A 104 -0.15 -15.29 10.55
CA GLY A 104 -0.18 -15.91 11.88
C GLY A 104 -1.47 -15.64 12.69
N LEU A 105 -2.30 -14.66 12.28
CA LEU A 105 -3.61 -14.36 12.85
C LEU A 105 -4.77 -14.88 11.98
N THR A 106 -4.45 -15.60 10.89
CA THR A 106 -5.43 -16.02 9.87
C THR A 106 -5.56 -17.53 9.88
N ASP A 107 -6.80 -18.05 9.73
CA ASP A 107 -7.05 -19.48 9.56
C ASP A 107 -6.35 -20.00 8.30
N GLU A 108 -5.61 -21.11 8.41
CA GLU A 108 -4.86 -21.73 7.32
C GLU A 108 -5.72 -22.09 6.10
N LYS A 109 -7.01 -22.42 6.33
CA LYS A 109 -7.98 -22.76 5.28
C LYS A 109 -8.46 -21.54 4.48
N ARG A 110 -8.14 -20.34 4.94
CA ARG A 110 -8.55 -19.14 4.24
C ARG A 110 -7.74 -18.94 2.96
N PRO A 111 -8.38 -18.68 1.82
CA PRO A 111 -7.67 -18.44 0.57
C PRO A 111 -6.86 -17.16 0.66
N LYS A 112 -5.62 -17.22 0.20
CA LYS A 112 -4.70 -16.10 0.10
C LYS A 112 -4.51 -15.77 -1.36
N ALA A 113 -4.69 -14.52 -1.74
CA ALA A 113 -4.61 -14.10 -3.12
C ALA A 113 -3.64 -12.94 -3.33
N LEU A 114 -2.88 -13.01 -4.42
CA LEU A 114 -2.21 -11.87 -5.00
C LEU A 114 -3.22 -11.15 -5.90
N ILE A 115 -3.29 -9.83 -5.82
CA ILE A 115 -4.22 -9.01 -6.58
C ILE A 115 -3.44 -8.03 -7.42
N ILE A 116 -3.73 -7.99 -8.73
CA ILE A 116 -3.08 -7.12 -9.69
C ILE A 116 -4.10 -6.17 -10.28
N ASP A 117 -3.79 -4.89 -10.21
CA ASP A 117 -4.57 -3.86 -10.88
C ASP A 117 -3.71 -2.62 -11.15
N ASP A 118 -4.18 -1.71 -11.99
CA ASP A 118 -3.52 -0.44 -12.20
C ASP A 118 -4.44 0.75 -11.93
N SER A 119 -3.83 1.86 -11.58
CA SER A 119 -4.53 3.09 -11.27
C SER A 119 -3.85 4.29 -11.90
N MET A 120 -4.65 5.30 -12.24
CA MET A 120 -4.12 6.57 -12.76
C MET A 120 -3.24 7.26 -11.71
N PHE A 121 -2.03 7.65 -12.13
CA PHE A 121 -1.12 8.50 -11.38
C PHE A 121 -0.96 9.84 -12.12
N ASP A 122 -1.86 10.76 -11.83
CA ASP A 122 -2.05 12.01 -12.55
C ASP A 122 -0.93 13.04 -12.28
N ARG A 123 -0.41 13.64 -13.34
CA ARG A 123 0.56 14.75 -13.34
C ARG A 123 0.20 15.79 -14.41
N ASN A 124 -1.08 16.05 -14.64
CA ASN A 124 -1.59 16.91 -15.71
C ASN A 124 -0.96 18.31 -15.75
N ARG A 125 -0.68 18.90 -14.59
CA ARG A 125 -0.07 20.24 -14.49
C ARG A 125 1.46 20.23 -14.71
N SER A 126 2.08 19.05 -14.73
CA SER A 126 3.53 18.92 -14.86
C SER A 126 3.98 19.05 -16.32
N LYS A 127 5.15 19.66 -16.52
CA LYS A 127 5.80 19.79 -17.84
C LYS A 127 7.15 19.06 -17.90
N LYS A 128 7.90 19.05 -16.81
CA LYS A 128 9.31 18.62 -16.74
C LYS A 128 9.51 17.34 -15.91
N VAL A 129 8.45 16.62 -15.55
CA VAL A 129 8.60 15.37 -14.79
C VAL A 129 9.23 14.31 -15.68
N GLU A 130 10.27 13.67 -15.17
CA GLU A 130 11.01 12.59 -15.82
C GLU A 130 10.08 11.43 -16.15
N LEU A 131 10.20 10.83 -17.33
CA LEU A 131 9.35 9.75 -17.85
C LEU A 131 7.86 10.10 -17.95
N LEU A 132 7.48 11.38 -17.90
CA LEU A 132 6.09 11.81 -18.08
C LEU A 132 5.57 11.32 -19.43
N ALA A 133 4.38 10.74 -19.44
CA ALA A 133 3.74 10.27 -20.68
C ALA A 133 2.27 10.68 -20.77
N ARG A 134 1.70 10.60 -21.99
CA ARG A 134 0.26 10.65 -22.22
C ARG A 134 -0.30 9.24 -22.01
N CYS A 135 -1.15 9.09 -21.02
CA CYS A 135 -1.80 7.84 -20.68
C CYS A 135 -3.29 7.91 -21.03
N MET A 136 -3.86 6.81 -21.52
CA MET A 136 -5.29 6.74 -21.79
C MET A 136 -6.05 6.52 -20.48
N ASP A 137 -7.13 7.27 -20.30
CA ASP A 137 -8.07 7.09 -19.20
C ASP A 137 -9.08 6.01 -19.57
N HIS A 138 -8.91 4.81 -19.00
CA HIS A 138 -9.79 3.66 -19.25
C HIS A 138 -11.13 3.77 -18.51
N SER A 139 -11.27 4.66 -17.53
CA SER A 139 -12.54 4.88 -16.81
C SER A 139 -13.52 5.76 -17.59
N SER A 140 -13.06 6.47 -18.60
CA SER A 140 -13.88 7.39 -19.40
C SER A 140 -14.49 6.69 -20.62
N LEU A 141 -15.81 6.83 -20.81
CA LEU A 141 -16.49 6.38 -22.04
C LEU A 141 -16.02 7.13 -23.28
N LYS A 142 -15.53 8.36 -23.14
CA LYS A 142 -14.87 9.13 -24.19
C LYS A 142 -13.37 8.90 -24.10
N LYS A 143 -12.69 8.66 -25.23
CA LYS A 143 -11.23 8.53 -25.30
C LYS A 143 -10.58 9.80 -24.74
N ARG A 144 -10.28 9.81 -23.45
CA ARG A 144 -9.58 10.89 -22.75
C ARG A 144 -8.15 10.46 -22.45
N PHE A 145 -7.25 11.44 -22.50
CA PHE A 145 -5.85 11.24 -22.13
C PHE A 145 -5.51 12.17 -20.97
N TYR A 146 -4.69 11.67 -20.07
CA TYR A 146 -4.07 12.47 -19.02
C TYR A 146 -2.54 12.39 -19.14
N LYS A 147 -1.85 13.38 -18.57
CA LYS A 147 -0.38 13.31 -18.39
C LYS A 147 -0.06 12.70 -17.05
N GLY A 148 0.81 11.70 -17.04
CA GLY A 148 1.16 11.00 -15.81
C GLY A 148 1.74 9.62 -16.07
N PHE A 149 1.34 8.69 -15.22
CA PHE A 149 1.79 7.29 -15.24
C PHE A 149 0.60 6.37 -14.98
N ARG A 150 0.70 5.12 -15.39
CA ARG A 150 -0.16 4.05 -14.88
C ARG A 150 0.57 3.40 -13.69
N MET A 151 -0.02 3.44 -12.53
CA MET A 151 0.53 2.82 -11.33
C MET A 151 0.06 1.37 -11.26
N LEU A 152 0.85 0.46 -11.90
CA LEU A 152 0.65 -0.97 -11.75
C LEU A 152 1.00 -1.38 -10.33
N THR A 153 0.11 -2.08 -9.66
CA THR A 153 0.26 -2.48 -8.26
C THR A 153 -0.01 -3.97 -8.10
N LEU A 154 0.83 -4.62 -7.32
CA LEU A 154 0.62 -5.96 -6.78
C LEU A 154 0.32 -5.83 -5.28
N GLY A 155 -0.79 -6.40 -4.84
CA GLY A 155 -1.15 -6.53 -3.43
C GLY A 155 -1.41 -7.98 -3.04
N TRP A 156 -1.52 -8.22 -1.75
CA TRP A 156 -1.92 -9.49 -1.14
C TRP A 156 -3.18 -9.28 -0.30
N SER A 157 -4.07 -10.25 -0.30
CA SER A 157 -5.25 -10.24 0.57
C SER A 157 -5.59 -11.64 1.09
N ASP A 158 -6.09 -11.71 2.33
CA ASP A 158 -6.73 -12.88 2.94
C ASP A 158 -8.27 -12.75 2.95
N GLY A 159 -8.82 -11.74 2.24
CA GLY A 159 -10.24 -11.39 2.22
C GLY A 159 -10.70 -10.47 3.35
N PHE A 160 -9.80 -10.09 4.27
CA PHE A 160 -10.05 -9.10 5.34
C PHE A 160 -8.99 -8.00 5.39
N THR A 161 -7.75 -8.36 5.13
CA THR A 161 -6.63 -7.43 5.18
C THR A 161 -5.97 -7.38 3.82
N PHE A 162 -5.83 -6.17 3.28
CA PHE A 162 -5.06 -5.92 2.06
C PHE A 162 -3.69 -5.34 2.41
N MET A 163 -2.64 -5.89 1.79
CA MET A 163 -1.27 -5.41 1.92
C MET A 163 -0.67 -5.13 0.55
N PRO A 164 -0.27 -3.87 0.23
CA PRO A 164 0.44 -3.58 -1.02
C PRO A 164 1.86 -4.14 -0.97
N LEU A 165 2.29 -4.87 -2.00
CA LEU A 165 3.57 -5.58 -2.04
C LEU A 165 4.61 -4.91 -2.94
N ASP A 166 4.20 -4.54 -4.13
CA ASP A 166 5.08 -3.95 -5.16
C ASP A 166 4.27 -3.02 -6.07
N PHE A 167 4.95 -2.09 -6.73
CA PHE A 167 4.34 -1.23 -7.72
C PHE A 167 5.36 -0.78 -8.76
N THR A 168 4.87 -0.38 -9.93
CA THR A 168 5.66 0.30 -10.96
C THR A 168 4.85 1.45 -11.54
N LEU A 169 5.46 2.63 -11.60
CA LEU A 169 4.86 3.79 -12.29
C LEU A 169 5.21 3.67 -13.78
N LEU A 170 4.30 3.08 -14.53
CA LEU A 170 4.49 2.82 -15.96
C LEU A 170 4.36 4.11 -16.77
N SER A 171 5.36 4.35 -17.60
CA SER A 171 5.35 5.36 -18.66
C SER A 171 4.89 4.72 -19.99
N SER A 172 5.20 5.34 -21.10
CA SER A 172 4.92 4.82 -22.43
C SER A 172 6.11 5.05 -23.36
N LYS A 173 6.57 4.02 -24.05
CA LYS A 173 7.62 4.17 -25.07
C LYS A 173 7.16 5.09 -26.22
N ASN A 174 5.89 4.99 -26.61
CA ASN A 174 5.36 5.65 -27.80
C ASN A 174 4.72 7.02 -27.54
N ALA A 175 4.30 7.30 -26.28
CA ALA A 175 3.60 8.53 -25.91
C ALA A 175 4.34 9.31 -24.81
N GLN A 176 5.65 9.07 -24.68
CA GLN A 176 6.52 9.72 -23.72
C GLN A 176 6.68 11.20 -24.05
N ILE A 177 6.60 12.06 -23.04
CA ILE A 177 6.82 13.50 -23.13
C ILE A 177 8.25 13.85 -22.74
N ASN A 178 8.76 13.23 -21.68
CA ASN A 178 10.13 13.43 -21.19
C ASN A 178 10.84 12.10 -21.04
N GLY A 179 12.10 12.03 -21.43
CA GLY A 179 12.97 10.86 -21.33
C GLY A 179 13.55 10.61 -19.93
N ILE A 180 14.44 9.64 -19.84
CA ILE A 180 15.27 9.37 -18.67
C ILE A 180 16.35 10.45 -18.59
N SER A 181 16.64 10.95 -17.39
CA SER A 181 17.72 11.89 -17.16
C SER A 181 19.09 11.27 -17.49
N GLU A 182 19.95 11.99 -18.20
CA GLU A 182 21.25 11.50 -18.70
C GLU A 182 22.26 11.20 -17.59
N ASN A 183 22.17 11.89 -16.44
CA ASN A 183 23.16 11.84 -15.36
C ASN A 183 22.92 10.72 -14.33
N ILE A 184 22.20 9.63 -14.68
CA ILE A 184 21.89 8.55 -13.74
C ILE A 184 22.83 7.37 -13.93
N ASP A 185 23.44 6.92 -12.83
CA ASP A 185 24.24 5.69 -12.82
C ASP A 185 23.37 4.49 -13.23
N LYS A 186 23.69 3.89 -14.39
CA LYS A 186 22.98 2.76 -14.97
C LYS A 186 22.94 1.50 -14.09
N ARG A 187 23.85 1.40 -13.11
CA ARG A 187 23.91 0.29 -12.15
C ARG A 187 22.97 0.52 -10.94
N SER A 188 22.46 1.73 -10.76
CA SER A 188 21.60 2.10 -9.62
C SER A 188 20.23 1.43 -9.68
N SER A 189 19.61 1.27 -8.50
CA SER A 189 18.24 0.79 -8.37
C SER A 189 17.24 1.72 -9.08
N GLY A 190 17.49 3.03 -9.04
CA GLY A 190 16.68 4.05 -9.70
C GLY A 190 16.70 3.91 -11.22
N TYR A 191 17.86 3.63 -11.83
CA TYR A 191 17.95 3.40 -13.26
C TYR A 191 17.17 2.16 -13.69
N LYS A 192 17.36 1.04 -12.99
CA LYS A 192 16.63 -0.23 -13.28
C LYS A 192 15.12 -0.03 -13.24
N ARG A 193 14.60 0.76 -12.31
CA ARG A 193 13.17 1.08 -12.23
C ARG A 193 12.69 1.95 -13.39
N ARG A 194 13.54 2.83 -13.92
CA ARG A 194 13.23 3.64 -15.11
C ARG A 194 13.09 2.80 -16.37
N ILE A 195 13.98 1.83 -16.54
CA ILE A 195 13.87 0.88 -17.67
C ILE A 195 12.60 0.05 -17.56
N GLU A 196 12.31 -0.49 -16.37
CA GLU A 196 11.08 -1.24 -16.14
C GLU A 196 9.81 -0.40 -16.40
N ALA A 197 9.85 0.89 -16.08
CA ALA A 197 8.72 1.82 -16.34
C ALA A 197 8.36 1.96 -17.84
N LEU A 198 9.24 1.58 -18.73
CA LEU A 198 9.02 1.59 -20.17
C LEU A 198 8.49 0.26 -20.71
N GLU A 199 8.45 -0.77 -19.90
CA GLU A 199 7.93 -2.08 -20.27
C GLU A 199 6.39 -2.13 -20.24
N SER A 200 5.81 -3.18 -20.86
CA SER A 200 4.37 -3.39 -20.80
C SER A 200 3.94 -3.98 -19.44
N ALA A 201 2.75 -3.64 -18.94
CA ALA A 201 2.28 -4.20 -17.69
C ALA A 201 2.27 -5.75 -17.68
N PRO A 202 1.78 -6.45 -18.73
CA PRO A 202 1.79 -7.91 -18.75
C PRO A 202 3.20 -8.52 -18.70
N SER A 203 4.24 -7.85 -19.22
CA SER A 203 5.62 -8.35 -19.16
C SER A 203 6.26 -8.23 -17.78
N ILE A 204 5.80 -7.27 -16.97
CA ILE A 204 6.34 -6.99 -15.62
C ILE A 204 5.67 -7.87 -14.55
N ILE A 205 4.38 -8.16 -14.67
CA ILE A 205 3.58 -8.88 -13.67
C ILE A 205 4.22 -10.19 -13.21
N PRO A 206 4.71 -11.11 -14.09
CA PRO A 206 5.33 -12.35 -13.63
C PRO A 206 6.54 -12.11 -12.72
N SER A 207 7.33 -11.07 -13.00
CA SER A 207 8.49 -10.73 -12.17
C SER A 207 8.08 -10.09 -10.83
N MET A 208 6.96 -9.37 -10.76
CA MET A 208 6.40 -8.86 -9.50
C MET A 208 5.91 -10.01 -8.62
N VAL A 209 5.16 -10.95 -9.19
CA VAL A 209 4.67 -12.16 -8.50
C VAL A 209 5.85 -12.97 -7.97
N LYS A 210 6.86 -13.24 -8.80
CA LYS A 210 8.05 -13.99 -8.38
C LYS A 210 8.77 -13.31 -7.22
N ARG A 211 8.95 -11.97 -7.25
CA ARG A 211 9.56 -11.23 -6.13
C ARG A 211 8.77 -11.37 -4.84
N ALA A 212 7.43 -11.42 -4.90
CA ALA A 212 6.59 -11.63 -3.72
C ALA A 212 6.79 -13.04 -3.13
N LEU A 213 6.79 -14.07 -3.97
CA LEU A 213 7.05 -15.45 -3.56
C LEU A 213 8.48 -15.63 -3.02
N ASP A 214 9.50 -15.07 -3.68
CA ASP A 214 10.90 -15.08 -3.22
C ASP A 214 11.09 -14.37 -1.87
N ALA A 215 10.20 -13.44 -1.52
CA ALA A 215 10.18 -12.78 -0.20
C ALA A 215 9.44 -13.60 0.88
N GLY A 216 8.95 -14.80 0.56
CA GLY A 216 8.25 -15.69 1.48
C GLY A 216 6.76 -15.38 1.65
N ILE A 217 6.16 -14.62 0.74
CA ILE A 217 4.72 -14.35 0.76
C ILE A 217 3.99 -15.53 0.12
N SER A 218 3.15 -16.21 0.91
CA SER A 218 2.31 -17.32 0.43
C SER A 218 1.04 -16.81 -0.24
N ALA A 219 0.65 -17.42 -1.35
CA ALA A 219 -0.62 -17.19 -2.02
C ALA A 219 -1.07 -18.44 -2.77
N ASN A 220 -2.37 -18.62 -2.93
CA ASN A 220 -2.98 -19.70 -3.70
C ASN A 220 -3.33 -19.20 -5.11
N TYR A 221 -3.78 -17.96 -5.21
CA TYR A 221 -4.39 -17.42 -6.42
C TYR A 221 -3.78 -16.07 -6.81
N VAL A 222 -3.82 -15.77 -8.12
CA VAL A 222 -3.63 -14.42 -8.66
C VAL A 222 -4.95 -13.93 -9.22
N LEU A 223 -5.46 -12.82 -8.68
CA LEU A 223 -6.72 -12.19 -9.10
C LEU A 223 -6.43 -11.06 -10.09
N MET A 224 -7.13 -11.07 -11.20
CA MET A 224 -6.95 -10.10 -12.28
C MET A 224 -8.28 -9.62 -12.84
N ASP A 225 -8.31 -8.37 -13.31
CA ASP A 225 -9.44 -7.83 -14.05
C ASP A 225 -9.44 -8.29 -15.51
N THR A 226 -10.42 -7.82 -16.28
CA THR A 226 -10.56 -8.18 -17.69
C THR A 226 -9.41 -7.71 -18.58
N TRP A 227 -8.66 -6.70 -18.18
CA TRP A 227 -7.53 -6.19 -18.95
C TRP A 227 -6.32 -7.12 -18.88
N PHE A 228 -6.08 -7.70 -17.71
CA PHE A 228 -4.94 -8.59 -17.47
C PHE A 228 -5.27 -10.06 -17.71
N THR A 229 -6.55 -10.47 -17.73
CA THR A 229 -6.95 -11.88 -17.89
C THR A 229 -6.83 -12.32 -19.36
N GLN A 230 -5.58 -12.41 -19.81
CA GLN A 230 -5.21 -12.81 -21.16
C GLN A 230 -4.36 -14.09 -21.13
N GLN A 231 -4.54 -14.96 -22.13
CA GLN A 231 -3.93 -16.28 -22.20
C GLN A 231 -2.41 -16.29 -21.96
N PRO A 232 -1.57 -15.42 -22.56
CA PRO A 232 -0.13 -15.44 -22.31
C PRO A 232 0.25 -15.14 -20.86
N LEU A 233 -0.46 -14.19 -20.22
CA LEU A 233 -0.20 -13.85 -18.82
C LEU A 233 -0.68 -14.96 -17.88
N ILE A 234 -1.87 -15.54 -18.12
CA ILE A 234 -2.37 -16.70 -17.37
C ILE A 234 -1.33 -17.82 -17.41
N LYS A 235 -0.80 -18.16 -18.62
CA LYS A 235 0.24 -19.17 -18.74
C LYS A 235 1.46 -18.85 -17.88
N SER A 236 1.97 -17.63 -17.96
CA SER A 236 3.15 -17.21 -17.18
C SER A 236 2.94 -17.32 -15.68
N ILE A 237 1.74 -17.10 -15.18
CA ILE A 237 1.42 -17.22 -13.74
C ILE A 237 1.29 -18.71 -13.35
N VAL A 238 0.62 -19.51 -14.15
CA VAL A 238 0.51 -20.96 -13.92
C VAL A 238 1.90 -21.63 -13.95
N ASP A 239 2.78 -21.21 -14.87
CA ASP A 239 4.16 -21.70 -14.95
C ASP A 239 5.00 -21.34 -13.67
N ILE A 240 4.59 -20.31 -12.91
CA ILE A 240 5.18 -19.95 -11.60
C ILE A 240 4.62 -20.83 -10.47
N GLY A 241 3.54 -21.59 -10.70
CA GLY A 241 2.92 -22.48 -9.72
C GLY A 241 1.74 -21.87 -8.96
N LEU A 242 1.11 -20.80 -9.46
CA LEU A 242 -0.09 -20.19 -8.88
C LEU A 242 -1.29 -20.32 -9.81
N ASP A 243 -2.45 -20.50 -9.23
CA ASP A 243 -3.70 -20.46 -9.97
C ASP A 243 -4.17 -19.04 -10.25
N VAL A 244 -4.90 -18.87 -11.33
CA VAL A 244 -5.46 -17.59 -11.77
C VAL A 244 -6.98 -17.61 -11.65
N ILE A 245 -7.53 -16.57 -11.01
CA ILE A 245 -8.96 -16.29 -11.09
C ILE A 245 -9.13 -14.88 -11.66
N GLY A 246 -9.79 -14.77 -12.80
CA GLY A 246 -9.91 -13.49 -13.51
C GLY A 246 -11.20 -13.33 -14.29
N MET A 247 -11.66 -12.09 -14.42
CA MET A 247 -12.81 -11.79 -15.28
C MET A 247 -12.36 -11.76 -16.74
N VAL A 248 -13.12 -12.41 -17.62
CA VAL A 248 -12.84 -12.46 -19.05
C VAL A 248 -13.88 -11.71 -19.87
N LYS A 249 -13.42 -11.11 -20.96
CA LYS A 249 -14.28 -10.44 -21.96
C LYS A 249 -14.40 -11.28 -23.23
N ALA A 250 -15.48 -11.08 -23.98
CA ALA A 250 -15.63 -11.60 -25.33
C ALA A 250 -14.59 -10.91 -26.26
N THR A 251 -13.47 -11.55 -26.45
CA THR A 251 -12.35 -11.15 -27.32
C THR A 251 -12.11 -12.25 -28.37
N ASN A 252 -10.96 -12.19 -29.03
CA ASN A 252 -10.51 -13.24 -29.95
C ASN A 252 -10.02 -14.52 -29.23
N GLN A 253 -10.03 -14.54 -27.89
CA GLN A 253 -9.69 -15.73 -27.11
C GLN A 253 -10.66 -16.88 -27.41
N ARG A 254 -10.12 -18.10 -27.56
CA ARG A 254 -10.88 -19.31 -27.88
C ARG A 254 -10.69 -20.35 -26.81
N TYR A 255 -11.74 -21.16 -26.63
CA TYR A 255 -11.85 -22.24 -25.67
C TYR A 255 -12.17 -23.54 -26.42
N LEU A 256 -11.63 -24.65 -25.97
CA LEU A 256 -11.79 -25.97 -26.60
C LEU A 256 -12.85 -26.77 -25.87
N VAL A 257 -13.94 -27.10 -26.56
CA VAL A 257 -14.98 -28.00 -26.07
C VAL A 257 -15.20 -29.07 -27.14
N ASN A 258 -15.01 -30.35 -26.82
CA ASN A 258 -15.13 -31.47 -27.76
C ASN A 258 -14.33 -31.21 -29.06
N ASN A 259 -13.08 -30.78 -28.95
CA ASN A 259 -12.18 -30.42 -30.07
C ASN A 259 -12.65 -29.25 -30.94
N GLN A 260 -13.71 -28.54 -30.59
CA GLN A 260 -14.16 -27.32 -31.28
C GLN A 260 -13.67 -26.07 -30.57
N LYS A 261 -13.20 -25.08 -31.33
CA LYS A 261 -12.75 -23.78 -30.84
C LYS A 261 -13.95 -22.82 -30.71
N LEU A 262 -14.43 -22.60 -29.52
CA LEU A 262 -15.56 -21.72 -29.23
C LEU A 262 -15.11 -20.35 -28.73
N SER A 263 -15.81 -19.31 -29.13
CA SER A 263 -15.75 -17.97 -28.51
C SER A 263 -16.44 -17.99 -27.14
N LEU A 264 -16.20 -16.94 -26.32
CA LEU A 264 -16.85 -16.84 -25.01
C LEU A 264 -18.39 -16.81 -25.09
N LYS A 265 -18.98 -16.25 -26.16
CA LYS A 265 -20.42 -16.22 -26.38
C LYS A 265 -20.98 -17.61 -26.74
N GLU A 266 -20.28 -18.35 -27.55
CA GLU A 266 -20.63 -19.75 -27.89
C GLU A 266 -20.47 -20.65 -26.66
N LEU A 267 -19.40 -20.43 -25.89
CA LEU A 267 -19.18 -21.16 -24.64
C LEU A 267 -20.35 -20.97 -23.65
N TYR A 268 -20.90 -19.74 -23.54
CA TYR A 268 -22.08 -19.50 -22.71
C TYR A 268 -23.30 -20.32 -23.15
N ARG A 269 -23.50 -20.54 -24.46
CA ARG A 269 -24.65 -21.28 -24.98
C ARG A 269 -24.59 -22.77 -24.63
N VAL A 270 -23.38 -23.35 -24.66
CA VAL A 270 -23.15 -24.78 -24.37
C VAL A 270 -22.90 -25.08 -22.90
N ALA A 271 -22.63 -24.06 -22.10
CA ALA A 271 -22.40 -24.19 -20.66
C ALA A 271 -23.63 -24.71 -19.91
N THR A 272 -23.41 -25.51 -18.88
CA THR A 272 -24.46 -26.12 -18.08
C THR A 272 -25.10 -25.05 -17.16
N PRO A 273 -26.44 -24.95 -17.13
CA PRO A 273 -27.15 -24.11 -16.17
C PRO A 273 -26.85 -24.53 -14.74
N VAL A 274 -26.57 -23.56 -13.86
CA VAL A 274 -26.38 -23.81 -12.42
C VAL A 274 -27.69 -23.51 -11.69
N SER A 275 -28.36 -24.55 -11.18
CA SER A 275 -29.59 -24.40 -10.41
C SER A 275 -29.29 -24.07 -8.95
N LYS A 276 -30.20 -23.30 -8.29
CA LYS A 276 -30.18 -22.99 -6.85
C LYS A 276 -29.08 -22.06 -6.33
N GLN A 277 -28.30 -21.41 -7.20
CA GLN A 277 -27.26 -20.44 -6.77
C GLN A 277 -27.59 -19.02 -7.26
N LYS A 278 -27.94 -18.12 -6.31
CA LYS A 278 -28.33 -16.73 -6.64
C LYS A 278 -27.21 -15.98 -7.37
N GLY A 279 -27.50 -15.51 -8.58
CA GLY A 279 -26.58 -14.69 -9.38
C GLY A 279 -25.55 -15.49 -10.21
N ILE A 280 -25.48 -16.84 -10.08
CA ILE A 280 -24.69 -17.70 -10.95
C ILE A 280 -25.63 -18.29 -12.01
N LEU A 281 -25.30 -18.13 -13.28
CA LEU A 281 -26.15 -18.50 -14.38
C LEU A 281 -25.79 -19.87 -14.96
N ARG A 282 -24.51 -20.02 -15.31
CA ARG A 282 -23.97 -21.21 -15.97
C ARG A 282 -22.52 -21.46 -15.57
N SER A 283 -22.04 -22.70 -15.74
CA SER A 283 -20.62 -23.03 -15.61
C SER A 283 -20.23 -24.09 -16.62
N ILE A 284 -18.92 -24.12 -16.94
CA ILE A 284 -18.37 -25.12 -17.84
C ILE A 284 -16.89 -25.34 -17.56
N HIS A 285 -16.48 -26.60 -17.57
CA HIS A 285 -15.07 -26.99 -17.66
C HIS A 285 -14.66 -27.04 -19.12
N THR A 286 -13.54 -26.42 -19.43
CA THR A 286 -13.02 -26.28 -20.80
C THR A 286 -11.49 -26.16 -20.78
N THR A 287 -10.90 -26.09 -21.94
CA THR A 287 -9.45 -25.87 -22.09
C THR A 287 -9.21 -24.60 -22.91
N MET A 288 -8.30 -23.79 -22.49
CA MET A 288 -7.84 -22.65 -23.32
C MET A 288 -7.08 -23.15 -24.54
N ALA A 289 -6.98 -22.31 -25.58
CA ALA A 289 -6.28 -22.70 -26.82
C ALA A 289 -4.81 -23.09 -26.63
N ASN A 290 -4.17 -22.72 -25.53
CA ASN A 290 -2.80 -23.10 -25.13
C ASN A 290 -2.73 -24.38 -24.28
N GLY A 291 -3.83 -25.12 -24.12
CA GLY A 291 -3.87 -26.38 -23.38
C GLY A 291 -4.14 -26.26 -21.86
N ILE A 292 -4.29 -25.07 -21.31
CA ILE A 292 -4.56 -24.90 -19.88
C ILE A 292 -6.03 -25.23 -19.59
N PRO A 293 -6.32 -26.21 -18.69
CA PRO A 293 -7.68 -26.48 -18.24
C PRO A 293 -8.21 -25.31 -17.41
N VAL A 294 -9.47 -24.95 -17.60
CA VAL A 294 -10.10 -23.86 -16.89
C VAL A 294 -11.58 -24.16 -16.63
N LYS A 295 -12.09 -23.64 -15.53
CA LYS A 295 -13.51 -23.54 -15.24
C LYS A 295 -13.98 -22.13 -15.49
N VAL A 296 -15.04 -21.96 -16.28
CA VAL A 296 -15.64 -20.64 -16.56
C VAL A 296 -17.01 -20.58 -15.93
N VAL A 297 -17.22 -19.60 -15.07
CA VAL A 297 -18.47 -19.34 -14.37
C VAL A 297 -19.09 -18.06 -14.91
N PHE A 298 -20.31 -18.17 -15.40
CA PHE A 298 -21.08 -17.03 -15.91
C PHE A 298 -22.01 -16.52 -14.81
N VAL A 299 -21.88 -15.24 -14.48
CA VAL A 299 -22.63 -14.58 -13.41
C VAL A 299 -23.47 -13.43 -13.97
N GLN A 300 -24.58 -13.12 -13.30
CA GLN A 300 -25.43 -12.02 -13.68
C GLN A 300 -24.71 -10.66 -13.47
N ASN A 301 -24.75 -9.79 -14.47
CA ASN A 301 -24.23 -8.44 -14.34
C ASN A 301 -25.17 -7.62 -13.44
N ARG A 302 -24.67 -7.18 -12.26
CA ARG A 302 -25.48 -6.41 -11.29
C ARG A 302 -25.93 -5.06 -11.83
N ASN A 303 -25.12 -4.45 -12.71
CA ASN A 303 -25.40 -3.12 -13.27
C ASN A 303 -26.34 -3.18 -14.49
N LYS A 304 -26.35 -4.34 -15.19
CA LYS A 304 -27.17 -4.55 -16.39
C LYS A 304 -27.71 -5.98 -16.35
N LYS A 305 -28.89 -6.15 -15.80
CA LYS A 305 -29.51 -7.48 -15.57
C LYS A 305 -29.70 -8.32 -16.84
N SER A 306 -29.72 -7.71 -18.03
CA SER A 306 -29.79 -8.39 -19.33
C SER A 306 -28.44 -8.94 -19.80
N GLU A 307 -27.33 -8.57 -19.16
CA GLU A 307 -25.98 -9.00 -19.51
C GLU A 307 -25.41 -9.95 -18.46
N TRP A 308 -24.47 -10.74 -18.87
CA TRP A 308 -23.69 -11.60 -18.00
C TRP A 308 -22.20 -11.21 -18.01
N LEU A 309 -21.50 -11.59 -16.97
CA LEU A 309 -20.05 -11.52 -16.83
C LEU A 309 -19.50 -12.94 -16.72
N ALA A 310 -18.27 -13.16 -17.11
CA ALA A 310 -17.61 -14.46 -17.01
C ALA A 310 -16.35 -14.37 -16.15
N ILE A 311 -16.23 -15.27 -15.19
CA ILE A 311 -15.05 -15.44 -14.33
C ILE A 311 -14.43 -16.78 -14.69
N LEU A 312 -13.12 -16.74 -14.99
CA LEU A 312 -12.30 -17.92 -15.31
C LEU A 312 -11.46 -18.27 -14.09
N SER A 313 -11.36 -19.58 -13.79
CA SER A 313 -10.42 -20.13 -12.81
C SER A 313 -9.57 -21.21 -13.48
N THR A 314 -8.27 -21.24 -13.22
CA THR A 314 -7.38 -22.36 -13.61
C THR A 314 -7.46 -23.50 -12.58
N ASP A 315 -7.81 -23.20 -11.32
CA ASP A 315 -8.21 -24.20 -10.35
C ASP A 315 -9.61 -24.70 -10.67
N CYS A 316 -9.68 -25.85 -11.32
CA CYS A 316 -10.94 -26.50 -11.73
C CYS A 316 -11.64 -27.22 -10.58
N THR A 317 -11.03 -27.38 -9.41
CA THR A 317 -11.59 -28.09 -8.27
C THR A 317 -12.58 -27.22 -7.46
N LEU A 318 -12.44 -25.89 -7.56
CA LEU A 318 -13.29 -24.93 -6.86
C LEU A 318 -14.75 -25.02 -7.32
N SER A 319 -15.67 -24.90 -6.38
CA SER A 319 -17.09 -24.69 -6.67
C SER A 319 -17.29 -23.29 -7.33
N GLU A 320 -18.41 -23.14 -8.05
CA GLU A 320 -18.78 -21.86 -8.67
C GLU A 320 -18.87 -20.73 -7.64
N GLN A 321 -19.39 -21.04 -6.47
CA GLN A 321 -19.54 -20.07 -5.36
C GLN A 321 -18.18 -19.62 -4.84
N GLU A 322 -17.23 -20.54 -4.67
CA GLU A 322 -15.88 -20.24 -4.22
C GLU A 322 -15.13 -19.38 -5.24
N ILE A 323 -15.23 -19.70 -6.53
CA ILE A 323 -14.63 -18.88 -7.60
C ILE A 323 -15.17 -17.44 -7.52
N VAL A 324 -16.49 -17.26 -7.39
CA VAL A 324 -17.09 -15.92 -7.29
C VAL A 324 -16.68 -15.22 -5.99
N ARG A 325 -16.63 -15.93 -4.86
CA ARG A 325 -16.23 -15.41 -3.56
C ARG A 325 -14.77 -14.94 -3.56
N ILE A 326 -13.86 -15.80 -4.03
CA ILE A 326 -12.43 -15.50 -4.08
C ILE A 326 -12.17 -14.34 -5.05
N TYR A 327 -12.81 -14.34 -6.23
CA TYR A 327 -12.72 -13.22 -7.15
C TYR A 327 -13.20 -11.90 -6.53
N GLY A 328 -14.18 -11.95 -5.63
CA GLY A 328 -14.67 -10.79 -4.89
C GLY A 328 -13.59 -10.08 -4.08
N MET A 329 -12.55 -10.78 -3.60
CA MET A 329 -11.42 -10.21 -2.88
C MET A 329 -10.64 -9.20 -3.75
N ARG A 330 -10.75 -9.27 -5.08
CA ARG A 330 -10.12 -8.28 -5.98
C ARG A 330 -10.55 -6.84 -5.65
N TRP A 331 -11.73 -6.66 -5.07
CA TRP A 331 -12.22 -5.33 -4.70
C TRP A 331 -11.33 -4.62 -3.67
N ASP A 332 -10.54 -5.34 -2.90
CA ASP A 332 -9.68 -4.79 -1.85
C ASP A 332 -8.63 -3.82 -2.44
N ILE A 333 -8.13 -4.07 -3.65
CA ILE A 333 -7.17 -3.16 -4.30
C ILE A 333 -7.82 -1.84 -4.73
N GLU A 334 -9.12 -1.84 -5.07
CA GLU A 334 -9.86 -0.62 -5.40
C GLU A 334 -10.07 0.24 -4.14
N VAL A 335 -10.40 -0.41 -3.01
CA VAL A 335 -10.48 0.26 -1.70
C VAL A 335 -9.12 0.85 -1.32
N PHE A 336 -8.04 0.10 -1.51
CA PHE A 336 -6.66 0.58 -1.32
C PHE A 336 -6.36 1.81 -2.18
N PHE A 337 -6.67 1.79 -3.48
CA PHE A 337 -6.46 2.96 -4.35
C PHE A 337 -7.27 4.17 -3.90
N LYS A 338 -8.51 3.98 -3.49
CA LYS A 338 -9.35 5.05 -2.94
C LYS A 338 -8.73 5.64 -1.69
N THR A 339 -8.34 4.81 -0.72
CA THR A 339 -7.73 5.23 0.55
C THR A 339 -6.43 5.98 0.32
N THR A 340 -5.53 5.46 -0.50
CA THR A 340 -4.23 6.10 -0.76
C THR A 340 -4.36 7.45 -1.46
N LYS A 341 -5.31 7.61 -2.38
CA LYS A 341 -5.53 8.87 -3.11
C LYS A 341 -6.29 9.92 -2.28
N SER A 342 -7.34 9.50 -1.56
CA SER A 342 -8.19 10.42 -0.80
C SER A 342 -7.57 10.78 0.56
N LEU A 343 -7.25 9.77 1.36
CA LEU A 343 -6.82 9.93 2.75
C LEU A 343 -5.31 10.17 2.84
N LEU A 344 -4.50 9.29 2.24
CA LEU A 344 -3.04 9.34 2.35
C LEU A 344 -2.38 10.27 1.32
N LYS A 345 -3.15 11.06 0.59
CA LYS A 345 -2.72 12.13 -0.35
C LYS A 345 -1.62 11.69 -1.31
N LEU A 346 -1.73 10.48 -1.86
CA LEU A 346 -0.85 10.02 -2.93
C LEU A 346 -0.77 11.12 -4.02
N GLN A 347 0.44 11.49 -4.45
CA GLN A 347 0.73 12.51 -5.47
C GLN A 347 0.67 13.98 -4.98
N LYS A 348 0.30 14.30 -3.72
CA LYS A 348 -0.01 15.68 -3.32
C LYS A 348 0.97 16.31 -2.34
N GLU A 349 1.74 15.53 -1.56
CA GLU A 349 2.59 16.06 -0.49
C GLU A 349 3.90 16.70 -0.99
N PHE A 350 4.46 16.18 -2.08
CA PHE A 350 5.72 16.60 -2.64
C PHE A 350 5.58 17.02 -4.10
N GLN A 351 6.27 18.09 -4.45
CA GLN A 351 6.40 18.55 -5.82
C GLN A 351 7.84 18.33 -6.28
N GLY A 352 8.05 17.49 -7.28
CA GLY A 352 9.35 17.19 -7.82
C GLY A 352 9.28 16.65 -9.23
N MET A 353 10.43 16.69 -9.92
CA MET A 353 10.57 16.32 -11.31
C MET A 353 11.20 14.94 -11.51
N SER A 354 11.95 14.44 -10.52
CA SER A 354 12.66 13.17 -10.60
C SER A 354 11.72 11.98 -10.44
N TYR A 355 11.95 10.94 -11.21
CA TYR A 355 11.25 9.67 -11.07
C TYR A 355 11.51 9.00 -9.71
N ASP A 356 12.73 9.16 -9.14
CA ASP A 356 13.06 8.63 -7.81
C ASP A 356 12.20 9.24 -6.70
N LEU A 357 11.89 10.55 -6.79
CA LEU A 357 11.00 11.20 -5.83
C LEU A 357 9.57 10.63 -5.92
N LEU A 358 9.07 10.37 -7.11
CA LEU A 358 7.74 9.77 -7.27
C LEU A 358 7.71 8.38 -6.66
N VAL A 359 8.75 7.58 -6.89
CA VAL A 359 8.89 6.23 -6.34
C VAL A 359 9.00 6.25 -4.82
N SER A 360 9.86 7.10 -4.27
CA SER A 360 10.05 7.20 -2.81
C SER A 360 8.79 7.67 -2.10
N HIS A 361 8.09 8.67 -2.66
CA HIS A 361 6.82 9.15 -2.12
C HIS A 361 5.72 8.07 -2.17
N THR A 362 5.59 7.36 -3.30
CA THR A 362 4.62 6.26 -3.41
C THR A 362 4.93 5.16 -2.38
N THR A 363 6.20 4.80 -2.21
CA THR A 363 6.63 3.86 -1.18
C THR A 363 6.25 4.32 0.23
N MET A 364 6.41 5.62 0.52
CA MET A 364 6.02 6.21 1.80
C MET A 364 4.51 6.08 2.04
N VAL A 365 3.69 6.39 1.03
CA VAL A 365 2.23 6.25 1.11
C VAL A 365 1.81 4.80 1.31
N PHE A 366 2.44 3.85 0.61
CA PHE A 366 2.19 2.42 0.79
C PHE A 366 2.60 1.94 2.19
N SER A 367 3.71 2.45 2.73
CA SER A 367 4.13 2.14 4.11
C SER A 367 3.13 2.64 5.15
N ARG A 368 2.55 3.82 4.95
CA ARG A 368 1.46 4.34 5.81
C ARG A 368 0.24 3.44 5.76
N TYR A 369 -0.14 2.99 4.57
CA TYR A 369 -1.25 2.06 4.42
C TYR A 369 -0.99 0.73 5.14
N ILE A 370 0.22 0.17 5.03
CA ILE A 370 0.61 -1.06 5.74
C ILE A 370 0.49 -0.89 7.25
N VAL A 371 0.99 0.23 7.79
CA VAL A 371 0.89 0.55 9.23
C VAL A 371 -0.56 0.61 9.69
N LEU A 372 -1.41 1.38 8.97
CA LEU A 372 -2.84 1.49 9.29
C LEU A 372 -3.58 0.15 9.14
N SER A 373 -3.26 -0.64 8.12
CA SER A 373 -3.86 -1.97 7.93
C SER A 373 -3.46 -2.95 9.02
N TRP A 374 -2.21 -2.88 9.49
CA TRP A 374 -1.75 -3.68 10.61
C TRP A 374 -2.46 -3.28 11.91
N GLN A 375 -2.54 -1.97 12.22
CA GLN A 375 -3.28 -1.47 13.39
C GLN A 375 -4.75 -1.91 13.33
N ASN A 376 -5.40 -1.75 12.17
CA ASN A 376 -6.78 -2.18 11.97
C ASN A 376 -6.97 -3.69 12.22
N ARG A 377 -5.99 -4.51 11.81
CA ARG A 377 -6.03 -5.97 12.05
C ARG A 377 -5.88 -6.33 13.52
N CYS A 378 -5.06 -5.59 14.27
CA CYS A 378 -4.79 -5.86 15.69
C CYS A 378 -5.87 -5.32 16.62
N ASN A 379 -6.63 -4.30 16.19
CA ASN A 379 -7.67 -3.68 17.01
C ASN A 379 -8.88 -4.59 17.17
N THR A 380 -9.31 -4.73 18.42
CA THR A 380 -10.55 -5.46 18.77
C THR A 380 -11.81 -4.61 18.57
N ASP A 381 -11.66 -3.30 18.41
CA ASP A 381 -12.76 -2.41 18.10
C ASP A 381 -13.04 -2.34 16.59
N GLN A 382 -14.22 -1.90 16.19
CA GLN A 382 -14.66 -1.87 14.79
C GLN A 382 -14.21 -0.59 14.06
N ARG A 383 -13.10 0.04 14.44
CA ARG A 383 -12.60 1.23 13.77
C ARG A 383 -12.20 0.93 12.33
N THR A 384 -12.54 1.82 11.44
CA THR A 384 -12.09 1.74 10.04
C THR A 384 -10.68 2.33 9.89
N ILE A 385 -10.00 2.03 8.78
CA ILE A 385 -8.70 2.67 8.43
C ILE A 385 -8.81 4.20 8.48
N GLY A 386 -9.97 4.77 8.09
CA GLY A 386 -10.21 6.22 8.20
C GLY A 386 -10.25 6.70 9.65
N GLY A 387 -10.92 5.96 10.53
CA GLY A 387 -10.98 6.29 11.97
C GLY A 387 -9.59 6.29 12.60
N LEU A 388 -8.79 5.24 12.35
CA LEU A 388 -7.41 5.15 12.82
C LEU A 388 -6.53 6.28 12.29
N PHE A 389 -6.72 6.67 11.02
CA PHE A 389 -5.99 7.79 10.45
C PHE A 389 -6.25 9.10 11.18
N TYR A 390 -7.51 9.43 11.49
CA TYR A 390 -7.85 10.65 12.20
C TYR A 390 -7.35 10.64 13.64
N GLU A 391 -7.42 9.51 14.33
CA GLU A 391 -6.83 9.34 15.66
C GLU A 391 -5.32 9.62 15.65
N LEU A 392 -4.59 9.07 14.68
CA LEU A 392 -3.15 9.38 14.52
C LEU A 392 -2.91 10.86 14.18
N CYS A 393 -3.84 11.54 13.50
CA CYS A 393 -3.74 12.98 13.29
C CYS A 393 -3.80 13.74 14.61
N ASP A 394 -4.73 13.38 15.49
CA ASP A 394 -4.87 14.00 16.81
C ASP A 394 -3.62 13.73 17.66
N GLU A 395 -3.18 12.48 17.77
CA GLU A 395 -1.95 12.12 18.50
C GLU A 395 -0.71 12.89 18.03
N VAL A 396 -0.49 12.98 16.71
CA VAL A 396 0.67 13.66 16.15
C VAL A 396 0.59 15.17 16.33
N ASN A 397 -0.61 15.77 16.27
CA ASN A 397 -0.78 17.20 16.48
C ASN A 397 -0.62 17.60 17.95
N ASP A 398 -1.03 16.74 18.89
CA ASP A 398 -0.96 17.00 20.31
C ASP A 398 0.38 16.58 20.95
N LEU A 399 1.25 15.91 20.18
CA LEU A 399 2.53 15.37 20.67
C LEU A 399 3.41 16.44 21.33
N ASP A 400 3.49 17.66 20.77
CA ASP A 400 4.31 18.74 21.31
C ASP A 400 3.79 19.19 22.69
N TRP A 401 2.47 19.22 22.86
CA TRP A 401 1.84 19.52 24.14
C TRP A 401 2.05 18.41 25.16
N ALA A 402 1.91 17.15 24.74
CA ALA A 402 2.16 16.01 25.61
C ALA A 402 3.61 15.98 26.13
N VAL A 403 4.59 16.26 25.26
CA VAL A 403 6.00 16.40 25.65
C VAL A 403 6.22 17.56 26.61
N ALA A 404 5.62 18.73 26.34
CA ALA A 404 5.75 19.89 27.22
C ALA A 404 5.14 19.63 28.60
N LEU A 405 3.99 18.95 28.66
CA LEU A 405 3.34 18.55 29.91
C LEU A 405 4.18 17.55 30.68
N GLN A 406 4.77 16.56 30.02
CA GLN A 406 5.66 15.61 30.66
C GLN A 406 6.87 16.30 31.30
N GLN A 407 7.53 17.21 30.58
CA GLN A 407 8.63 18.01 31.11
C GLN A 407 8.22 18.86 32.32
N LEU A 408 7.01 19.42 32.29
CA LEU A 408 6.49 20.17 33.44
C LEU A 408 6.24 19.27 34.64
N ILE A 409 5.69 18.06 34.44
CA ILE A 409 5.48 17.08 35.49
C ILE A 409 6.83 16.65 36.10
N GLU A 410 7.84 16.35 35.28
CA GLU A 410 9.19 16.00 35.75
C GLU A 410 9.82 17.11 36.59
N LEU A 411 9.67 18.38 36.15
CA LEU A 411 10.13 19.54 36.94
C LEU A 411 9.40 19.69 38.28
N LEU A 412 8.08 19.45 38.31
CA LEU A 412 7.29 19.45 39.53
C LEU A 412 7.72 18.31 40.47
N GLU A 413 7.93 17.11 39.96
CA GLU A 413 8.38 15.96 40.75
C GLU A 413 9.76 16.20 41.35
N ASP A 414 10.73 16.72 40.57
CA ASP A 414 12.06 17.08 41.09
C ASP A 414 12.00 18.16 42.18
N THR A 415 11.12 19.11 42.05
CA THR A 415 10.89 20.13 43.05
C THR A 415 10.23 19.57 44.32
N LEU A 416 9.31 18.61 44.14
CA LEU A 416 8.60 17.95 45.24
C LEU A 416 9.52 17.07 46.10
N THR A 417 10.52 16.42 45.51
CA THR A 417 11.49 15.59 46.25
C THR A 417 12.20 16.38 47.35
N LYS A 418 12.27 17.70 47.21
CA LYS A 418 12.90 18.64 48.17
C LYS A 418 11.93 19.20 49.19
N SER A 419 10.64 18.82 49.14
CA SER A 419 9.58 19.37 49.99
C SER A 419 9.13 18.43 51.13
N ASN A 420 8.29 18.93 52.06
CA ASN A 420 7.74 18.16 53.18
C ASN A 420 6.83 17.03 52.65
N LYS A 421 6.86 15.83 53.30
CA LYS A 421 6.05 14.66 52.93
C LYS A 421 4.55 14.90 52.83
N MET A 422 4.00 15.82 53.64
CA MET A 422 2.58 16.18 53.61
C MET A 422 2.23 16.94 52.31
N ILE A 423 3.08 17.87 51.91
CA ILE A 423 2.94 18.63 50.65
C ILE A 423 3.10 17.72 49.44
N GLN A 424 4.07 16.81 49.49
CA GLN A 424 4.27 15.80 48.44
C GLN A 424 3.01 14.98 48.19
N LYS A 425 2.39 14.45 49.25
CA LYS A 425 1.18 13.64 49.15
C LYS A 425 0.00 14.40 48.57
N LEU A 426 -0.19 15.65 48.95
CA LEU A 426 -1.27 16.50 48.47
C LEU A 426 -1.11 16.82 46.98
N ILE A 427 0.08 17.27 46.58
CA ILE A 427 0.35 17.61 45.16
C ILE A 427 0.31 16.38 44.27
N LYS A 428 0.84 15.23 44.68
CA LYS A 428 0.73 13.98 43.93
C LYS A 428 -0.72 13.55 43.70
N SER A 429 -1.59 13.71 44.74
CA SER A 429 -3.01 13.39 44.60
C SER A 429 -3.72 14.32 43.60
N GLN A 430 -3.45 15.62 43.67
CA GLN A 430 -4.04 16.59 42.74
C GLN A 430 -3.52 16.42 41.30
N LEU A 431 -2.24 16.15 41.15
CA LEU A 431 -1.64 15.89 39.84
C LEU A 431 -2.26 14.64 39.20
N GLN A 432 -2.45 13.58 39.99
CA GLN A 432 -3.09 12.34 39.48
C GLN A 432 -4.55 12.61 39.05
N GLN A 433 -5.34 13.33 39.86
CA GLN A 433 -6.69 13.72 39.48
C GLN A 433 -6.75 14.56 38.20
N TRP A 434 -5.77 15.43 38.01
CA TRP A 434 -5.66 16.23 36.80
C TRP A 434 -5.29 15.38 35.58
N ILE A 435 -4.33 14.47 35.73
CA ILE A 435 -3.95 13.51 34.67
C ILE A 435 -5.16 12.65 34.26
N ASP A 436 -5.96 12.18 35.24
CA ASP A 436 -7.16 11.39 34.99
C ASP A 436 -8.23 12.11 34.17
N GLY A 437 -8.22 13.45 34.21
CA GLY A 437 -9.09 14.30 33.41
C GLY A 437 -8.64 14.57 31.98
N LEU A 438 -7.41 14.21 31.62
CA LEU A 438 -6.87 14.47 30.29
C LEU A 438 -7.42 13.52 29.22
N PRO A 439 -7.37 13.87 27.91
CA PRO A 439 -7.68 12.97 26.82
C PRO A 439 -6.84 11.67 26.86
N ASN A 440 -7.44 10.55 26.45
CA ASN A 440 -6.81 9.22 26.58
C ASN A 440 -5.43 9.10 25.91
N HIS A 441 -5.23 9.72 24.76
CA HIS A 441 -3.93 9.71 24.07
C HIS A 441 -2.84 10.47 24.81
N ILE A 442 -3.19 11.58 25.50
CA ILE A 442 -2.26 12.33 26.36
C ILE A 442 -1.96 11.55 27.64
N LYS A 443 -2.99 10.97 28.30
CA LYS A 443 -2.79 10.07 29.45
C LYS A 443 -1.84 8.92 29.11
N ALA A 444 -2.06 8.27 27.96
CA ALA A 444 -1.22 7.19 27.50
C ALA A 444 0.25 7.60 27.30
N TYR A 445 0.49 8.84 26.89
CA TYR A 445 1.83 9.39 26.78
C TYR A 445 2.49 9.66 28.13
N LEU A 446 1.73 10.23 29.08
CA LEU A 446 2.22 10.62 30.40
C LEU A 446 2.37 9.43 31.38
N SER A 447 1.54 8.40 31.25
CA SER A 447 1.51 7.25 32.21
C SER A 447 2.75 6.35 32.18
N ILE A 448 3.67 6.51 31.26
CA ILE A 448 4.93 5.75 31.22
C ILE A 448 5.95 6.32 32.22
N SER A 449 5.90 7.62 32.48
CA SER A 449 6.86 8.25 33.39
C SER A 449 6.58 7.93 34.89
N VAL A 450 5.38 7.46 35.21
CA VAL A 450 4.96 7.17 36.58
C VAL A 450 5.20 5.71 36.99
N CYS A 451 5.44 4.81 36.05
CA CYS A 451 5.67 3.36 36.33
C CYS A 451 7.15 2.95 36.39
N GLU A 452 8.10 3.83 36.15
CA GLU A 452 9.54 3.55 36.19
C GLU A 452 10.25 4.11 37.45
N VAL A 453 9.52 4.32 38.56
CA VAL A 453 10.13 4.68 39.85
C VAL A 453 9.80 3.66 40.94
#